data_5d5273ca0bad1d8672177bedcc6fc53a
#
_entry.id   5d5273ca0bad1d8672177bedcc6fc53a
#
_cell.length_a   1.000
_cell.length_b   1.000
_cell.length_c   1.000
_cell.angle_alpha   90.00
_cell.angle_beta   90.00
_cell.angle_gamma   90.00
#
_symmetry.space_group_name_H-M   'P 1'
#
loop_
_entity.id
_entity.type
_entity.pdbx_description
1 polymer ?
#
loop_
_entity_poly.entity_id
_entity_poly.type
_entity_poly.pdbx_seq_one_letter_code
_entity_poly.pdbx_strand_id
1 'polypeptide(L)'
;HRTILNVRRNRTERELNAVLVRLLEKEGTHGLAPGIQAPRATFNAIFLIRHAAVHFQKEGIVLRHLCDWACFLTRHWDEIDHALFRTAMEDYRMDRFADLMTAAAVEYLGAEVPGPECEAGMLGRFMEEVLTLSPMPDKPLPRLLRKLSGPYRNRWRLREVLRTPVWRYYYDTVRGQWNEKFTVFR
;
A
#
# COMPACT_ATOMS: atom_id res chain seq x y z
N HIS A 1 9.25 -20.17 -9.57
CA HIS A 1 8.08 -19.41 -9.11
C HIS A 1 8.47 -17.94 -8.98
N ARG A 2 7.96 -17.09 -9.87
CA ARG A 2 8.11 -15.65 -9.74
C ARG A 2 7.10 -15.16 -8.71
N THR A 3 7.55 -14.74 -7.53
CA THR A 3 6.74 -14.07 -6.53
C THR A 3 7.13 -12.60 -6.47
N ILE A 4 6.16 -11.71 -6.60
CA ILE A 4 6.33 -10.25 -6.54
C ILE A 4 6.09 -9.78 -5.10
N LEU A 5 5.08 -10.38 -4.44
CA LEU A 5 4.72 -10.09 -3.06
C LEU A 5 5.13 -11.23 -2.12
N ASN A 6 5.12 -10.95 -0.81
CA ASN A 6 5.34 -11.99 0.19
C ASN A 6 4.12 -12.92 0.33
N VAL A 7 4.02 -13.88 -0.58
CA VAL A 7 2.90 -14.85 -0.66
C VAL A 7 2.76 -15.77 0.56
N ARG A 8 3.77 -15.80 1.45
CA ARG A 8 3.74 -16.60 2.68
C ARG A 8 2.96 -15.93 3.79
N ARG A 9 2.72 -14.62 3.69
CA ARG A 9 2.12 -13.83 4.76
C ARG A 9 0.66 -14.20 5.01
N ASN A 10 -0.18 -14.15 3.98
CA ASN A 10 -1.60 -14.49 4.08
C ASN A 10 -2.22 -14.80 2.71
N ARG A 11 -3.50 -15.19 2.71
CA ARG A 11 -4.26 -15.51 1.51
C ARG A 11 -4.37 -14.31 0.57
N THR A 12 -4.67 -13.13 1.10
CA THR A 12 -4.82 -11.87 0.35
C THR A 12 -3.55 -11.54 -0.45
N GLU A 13 -2.35 -11.70 0.16
CA GLU A 13 -1.08 -11.49 -0.54
C GLU A 13 -0.89 -12.49 -1.69
N ARG A 14 -1.31 -13.73 -1.51
CA ARG A 14 -1.23 -14.74 -2.58
C ARG A 14 -2.13 -14.41 -3.76
N GLU A 15 -3.37 -14.01 -3.47
CA GLU A 15 -4.36 -13.65 -4.46
C GLU A 15 -3.93 -12.39 -5.24
N LEU A 16 -3.50 -11.35 -4.55
CA LEU A 16 -2.98 -10.14 -5.18
C LEU A 16 -1.71 -10.42 -6.00
N ASN A 17 -0.80 -11.27 -5.49
CA ASN A 17 0.36 -11.69 -6.26
C ASN A 17 -0.04 -12.40 -7.56
N ALA A 18 -1.08 -13.22 -7.55
CA ALA A 18 -1.57 -13.88 -8.74
C ALA A 18 -2.15 -12.88 -9.76
N VAL A 19 -2.79 -11.80 -9.29
CA VAL A 19 -3.25 -10.70 -10.17
C VAL A 19 -2.05 -10.00 -10.80
N LEU A 20 -1.05 -9.62 -10.02
CA LEU A 20 0.15 -8.94 -10.53
C LEU A 20 0.95 -9.81 -11.51
N VAL A 21 1.09 -11.11 -11.22
CA VAL A 21 1.76 -12.04 -12.14
C VAL A 21 1.00 -12.14 -13.47
N ARG A 22 -0.33 -12.30 -13.43
CA ARG A 22 -1.16 -12.33 -14.65
C ARG A 22 -1.08 -11.04 -15.46
N LEU A 23 -1.06 -9.87 -14.79
CA LEU A 23 -0.87 -8.60 -15.48
C LEU A 23 0.48 -8.53 -16.18
N LEU A 24 1.54 -8.94 -15.50
CA LEU A 24 2.88 -8.97 -16.07
C LEU A 24 2.98 -9.92 -17.27
N GLU A 25 2.31 -11.06 -17.21
CA GLU A 25 2.28 -12.03 -18.31
C GLU A 25 1.44 -11.54 -19.49
N LYS A 26 0.30 -10.88 -19.23
CA LYS A 26 -0.63 -10.39 -20.25
C LYS A 26 -0.13 -9.12 -20.94
N GLU A 27 0.32 -8.13 -20.15
CA GLU A 27 0.69 -6.81 -20.64
C GLU A 27 2.18 -6.67 -20.95
N GLY A 28 2.98 -7.58 -20.40
CA GLY A 28 4.43 -7.58 -20.57
C GLY A 28 5.12 -6.42 -19.85
N THR A 29 6.29 -6.09 -20.36
CA THR A 29 7.12 -4.98 -19.88
C THR A 29 7.43 -4.02 -21.01
N HIS A 30 7.87 -2.80 -20.66
CA HIS A 30 8.42 -1.83 -21.60
C HIS A 30 9.82 -1.41 -21.17
N GLY A 31 10.64 -1.01 -22.14
CA GLY A 31 11.98 -0.52 -21.86
C GLY A 31 11.96 0.88 -21.26
N LEU A 32 12.64 1.06 -20.12
CA LEU A 32 12.90 2.39 -19.54
C LEU A 32 14.26 2.92 -19.97
N ALA A 33 15.25 2.05 -20.09
CA ALA A 33 16.62 2.36 -20.51
C ALA A 33 17.27 1.07 -21.05
N PRO A 34 18.44 1.15 -21.67
CA PRO A 34 19.16 -0.03 -22.13
C PRO A 34 19.31 -1.07 -21.00
N GLY A 35 18.73 -2.26 -21.21
CA GLY A 35 18.77 -3.37 -20.25
C GLY A 35 17.78 -3.24 -19.06
N ILE A 36 17.01 -2.16 -18.95
CA ILE A 36 16.05 -1.96 -17.86
C ILE A 36 14.62 -2.08 -18.41
N GLN A 37 13.86 -3.00 -17.86
CA GLN A 37 12.46 -3.26 -18.21
C GLN A 37 11.55 -2.92 -17.02
N ALA A 38 10.42 -2.26 -17.28
CA ALA A 38 9.40 -1.97 -16.27
C ALA A 38 8.05 -2.59 -16.66
N PRO A 39 7.24 -3.01 -15.67
CA PRO A 39 5.86 -3.38 -15.90
C PRO A 39 5.04 -2.20 -16.44
N ARG A 40 3.87 -2.50 -17.03
CA ARG A 40 2.93 -1.49 -17.52
C ARG A 40 2.25 -0.72 -16.37
N ALA A 41 1.57 0.38 -16.73
CA ALA A 41 1.03 1.34 -15.76
C ALA A 41 0.04 0.72 -14.76
N THR A 42 -0.89 -0.13 -15.19
CA THR A 42 -1.88 -0.76 -14.28
C THR A 42 -1.21 -1.62 -13.22
N PHE A 43 -0.20 -2.42 -13.61
CA PHE A 43 0.60 -3.18 -12.66
C PHE A 43 1.27 -2.26 -11.63
N ASN A 44 1.93 -1.20 -12.12
CA ASN A 44 2.65 -0.26 -11.26
C ASN A 44 1.71 0.48 -10.31
N ALA A 45 0.53 0.90 -10.76
CA ALA A 45 -0.49 1.54 -9.93
C ALA A 45 -0.90 0.64 -8.75
N ILE A 46 -1.25 -0.61 -9.02
CA ILE A 46 -1.63 -1.59 -7.99
C ILE A 46 -0.47 -1.85 -7.03
N PHE A 47 0.75 -2.01 -7.56
CA PHE A 47 1.93 -2.29 -6.76
C PHE A 47 2.31 -1.12 -5.85
N LEU A 48 2.29 0.13 -6.35
CA LEU A 48 2.63 1.33 -5.58
C LEU A 48 1.65 1.55 -4.43
N ILE A 49 0.34 1.48 -4.70
CA ILE A 49 -0.67 1.61 -3.64
C ILE A 49 -0.52 0.47 -2.62
N ARG A 50 -0.31 -0.77 -3.08
CA ARG A 50 -0.08 -1.89 -2.17
C ARG A 50 1.15 -1.69 -1.31
N HIS A 51 2.25 -1.22 -1.88
CA HIS A 51 3.49 -0.95 -1.16
C HIS A 51 3.28 0.13 -0.10
N ALA A 52 2.70 1.26 -0.48
CA ALA A 52 2.37 2.35 0.44
C ALA A 52 1.39 1.91 1.55
N ALA A 53 0.36 1.11 1.22
CA ALA A 53 -0.60 0.60 2.21
C ALA A 53 0.05 -0.29 3.28
N VAL A 54 1.07 -1.08 2.92
CA VAL A 54 1.83 -1.87 3.91
C VAL A 54 2.61 -0.98 4.88
N HIS A 55 3.24 0.07 4.37
CA HIS A 55 3.92 1.04 5.23
C HIS A 55 2.93 1.79 6.11
N PHE A 56 1.84 2.30 5.52
CA PHE A 56 0.77 2.97 6.25
C PHE A 56 0.21 2.13 7.39
N GLN A 57 -0.03 0.86 7.14
CA GLN A 57 -0.54 -0.07 8.15
C GLN A 57 0.40 -0.24 9.33
N LYS A 58 1.72 -0.26 9.10
CA LYS A 58 2.72 -0.59 10.12
C LYS A 58 3.29 0.63 10.81
N GLU A 59 3.81 1.54 10.03
CA GLU A 59 4.69 2.62 10.47
C GLU A 59 4.15 4.01 10.14
N GLY A 60 3.18 4.08 9.22
CA GLY A 60 2.76 5.29 8.54
C GLY A 60 3.50 5.44 7.22
N ILE A 61 3.07 6.41 6.43
CA ILE A 61 3.76 6.80 5.20
C ILE A 61 4.41 8.16 5.39
N VAL A 62 5.46 8.39 4.63
CA VAL A 62 6.14 9.68 4.59
C VAL A 62 5.79 10.40 3.28
N LEU A 63 6.02 11.69 3.23
CA LEU A 63 5.72 12.54 2.06
C LEU A 63 6.27 11.96 0.74
N ARG A 64 7.41 11.28 0.79
CA ARG A 64 8.00 10.62 -0.39
C ARG A 64 7.02 9.65 -1.07
N HIS A 65 6.30 8.82 -0.32
CA HIS A 65 5.33 7.89 -0.92
C HIS A 65 4.22 8.63 -1.66
N LEU A 66 3.80 9.78 -1.12
CA LEU A 66 2.79 10.62 -1.77
C LEU A 66 3.36 11.30 -3.02
N CYS A 67 4.60 11.80 -2.97
CA CYS A 67 5.27 12.36 -4.13
C CYS A 67 5.48 11.32 -5.24
N ASP A 68 5.91 10.11 -4.90
CA ASP A 68 6.08 9.02 -5.85
C ASP A 68 4.74 8.69 -6.54
N TRP A 69 3.63 8.69 -5.79
CA TRP A 69 2.29 8.47 -6.32
C TRP A 69 1.83 9.63 -7.22
N ALA A 70 1.99 10.88 -6.79
CA ALA A 70 1.62 12.06 -7.58
C ALA A 70 2.38 12.11 -8.91
N CYS A 71 3.69 11.90 -8.88
CA CYS A 71 4.51 11.84 -10.09
C CYS A 71 4.09 10.70 -11.03
N PHE A 72 3.72 9.55 -10.47
CA PHE A 72 3.24 8.43 -11.26
C PHE A 72 1.89 8.75 -11.93
N LEU A 73 0.93 9.30 -11.19
CA LEU A 73 -0.38 9.70 -11.73
C LEU A 73 -0.25 10.72 -12.85
N THR A 74 0.53 11.78 -12.64
CA THR A 74 0.72 12.85 -13.65
C THR A 74 1.27 12.31 -14.98
N ARG A 75 2.06 11.25 -14.94
CA ARG A 75 2.70 10.69 -16.14
C ARG A 75 1.92 9.56 -16.80
N HIS A 76 1.17 8.79 -16.04
CA HIS A 76 0.66 7.50 -16.48
C HIS A 76 -0.85 7.33 -16.27
N TRP A 77 -1.57 8.41 -15.93
CA TRP A 77 -3.01 8.33 -15.66
C TRP A 77 -3.79 7.66 -16.78
N ASP A 78 -3.57 8.11 -18.02
CA ASP A 78 -4.29 7.62 -19.20
C ASP A 78 -3.88 6.19 -19.62
N GLU A 79 -2.77 5.68 -19.10
CA GLU A 79 -2.28 4.33 -19.38
C GLU A 79 -2.84 3.29 -18.39
N ILE A 80 -3.51 3.72 -17.31
CA ILE A 80 -4.07 2.83 -16.28
C ILE A 80 -5.41 2.29 -16.76
N ASP A 81 -5.60 0.96 -16.68
CA ASP A 81 -6.93 0.37 -16.69
C ASP A 81 -7.62 0.66 -15.35
N HIS A 82 -8.36 1.79 -15.31
CA HIS A 82 -9.02 2.28 -14.09
C HIS A 82 -10.07 1.31 -13.56
N ALA A 83 -10.75 0.55 -14.42
CA ALA A 83 -11.74 -0.43 -13.99
C ALA A 83 -11.08 -1.58 -13.26
N LEU A 84 -10.00 -2.11 -13.82
CA LEU A 84 -9.22 -3.19 -13.21
C LEU A 84 -8.52 -2.71 -11.93
N PHE A 85 -7.94 -1.50 -11.96
CA PHE A 85 -7.33 -0.90 -10.77
C PHE A 85 -8.35 -0.77 -9.64
N ARG A 86 -9.54 -0.21 -9.92
CA ARG A 86 -10.61 -0.03 -8.92
C ARG A 86 -11.06 -1.36 -8.34
N THR A 87 -11.33 -2.35 -9.19
CA THR A 87 -11.69 -3.71 -8.76
C THR A 87 -10.62 -4.29 -7.82
N ALA A 88 -9.35 -4.18 -8.18
CA ALA A 88 -8.27 -4.66 -7.33
C ALA A 88 -8.22 -3.91 -5.99
N MET A 89 -8.43 -2.59 -5.99
CA MET A 89 -8.45 -1.82 -4.72
C MET A 89 -9.60 -2.25 -3.81
N GLU A 90 -10.79 -2.49 -4.34
CA GLU A 90 -11.96 -2.93 -3.60
C GLU A 90 -11.80 -4.37 -3.05
N ASP A 91 -11.38 -5.31 -3.88
CA ASP A 91 -11.18 -6.72 -3.50
C ASP A 91 -10.18 -6.87 -2.36
N TYR A 92 -9.16 -6.02 -2.35
CA TYR A 92 -8.09 -6.06 -1.34
C TYR A 92 -8.22 -5.00 -0.24
N ARG A 93 -9.36 -4.29 -0.19
CA ARG A 93 -9.71 -3.28 0.84
C ARG A 93 -8.71 -2.12 0.90
N MET A 94 -8.18 -1.74 -0.22
CA MET A 94 -7.27 -0.61 -0.37
C MET A 94 -7.92 0.60 -1.06
N ASP A 95 -9.20 0.50 -1.43
CA ASP A 95 -9.95 1.52 -2.14
C ASP A 95 -9.92 2.88 -1.43
N ARG A 96 -10.29 2.94 -0.16
CA ARG A 96 -10.23 4.19 0.61
C ARG A 96 -8.83 4.76 0.77
N PHE A 97 -7.84 3.88 0.89
CA PHE A 97 -6.45 4.31 0.96
C PHE A 97 -5.98 4.88 -0.37
N ALA A 98 -6.32 4.24 -1.49
CA ALA A 98 -6.02 4.74 -2.83
C ALA A 98 -6.71 6.08 -3.10
N ASP A 99 -7.98 6.23 -2.68
CA ASP A 99 -8.72 7.48 -2.77
C ASP A 99 -8.03 8.59 -1.97
N LEU A 100 -7.63 8.34 -0.70
CA LEU A 100 -6.91 9.32 0.11
C LEU A 100 -5.56 9.72 -0.49
N MET A 101 -4.79 8.74 -0.99
CA MET A 101 -3.52 9.00 -1.67
C MET A 101 -3.71 9.87 -2.92
N THR A 102 -4.76 9.59 -3.71
CA THR A 102 -5.06 10.33 -4.94
C THR A 102 -5.59 11.73 -4.62
N ALA A 103 -6.54 11.86 -3.68
CA ALA A 103 -7.05 13.16 -3.26
C ALA A 103 -5.93 14.04 -2.68
N ALA A 104 -5.04 13.47 -1.87
CA ALA A 104 -3.89 14.20 -1.33
C ALA A 104 -2.90 14.61 -2.42
N ALA A 105 -2.66 13.76 -3.42
CA ALA A 105 -1.81 14.10 -4.56
C ALA A 105 -2.37 15.26 -5.38
N VAL A 106 -3.69 15.29 -5.59
CA VAL A 106 -4.38 16.36 -6.31
C VAL A 106 -4.38 17.66 -5.49
N GLU A 107 -4.85 17.62 -4.24
CA GLU A 107 -5.09 18.81 -3.43
C GLU A 107 -3.80 19.45 -2.92
N TYR A 108 -2.81 18.66 -2.53
CA TYR A 108 -1.59 19.17 -1.88
C TYR A 108 -0.36 19.18 -2.76
N LEU A 109 -0.31 18.35 -3.81
CA LEU A 109 0.84 18.26 -4.72
C LEU A 109 0.52 18.69 -6.16
N GLY A 110 -0.73 19.07 -6.45
CA GLY A 110 -1.12 19.59 -7.76
C GLY A 110 -1.09 18.54 -8.87
N ALA A 111 -1.36 17.27 -8.58
CA ALA A 111 -1.49 16.26 -9.63
C ALA A 111 -2.72 16.56 -10.50
N GLU A 112 -2.51 16.70 -11.80
CA GLU A 112 -3.56 17.08 -12.78
C GLU A 112 -4.33 15.82 -13.26
N VAL A 113 -5.07 15.20 -12.33
CA VAL A 113 -5.91 14.02 -12.60
C VAL A 113 -7.25 14.17 -11.88
N PRO A 114 -8.32 13.47 -12.31
CA PRO A 114 -9.58 13.44 -11.58
C PRO A 114 -9.37 12.96 -10.15
N GLY A 115 -9.62 13.83 -9.18
CA GLY A 115 -9.52 13.51 -7.75
C GLY A 115 -10.83 12.86 -7.25
N PRO A 116 -10.76 11.81 -6.43
CA PRO A 116 -11.93 11.28 -5.75
C PRO A 116 -12.40 12.24 -4.66
N GLU A 117 -13.70 12.26 -4.41
CA GLU A 117 -14.26 12.96 -3.27
C GLU A 117 -13.87 12.24 -1.98
N CYS A 118 -13.22 12.94 -1.07
CA CYS A 118 -12.86 12.44 0.24
C CYS A 118 -13.42 13.33 1.34
N GLU A 119 -13.81 12.75 2.46
CA GLU A 119 -14.20 13.50 3.63
C GLU A 119 -13.04 14.40 4.11
N ALA A 120 -13.27 15.72 4.16
CA ALA A 120 -12.23 16.72 4.47
C ALA A 120 -11.50 16.43 5.79
N GLY A 121 -12.23 15.97 6.82
CA GLY A 121 -11.65 15.60 8.10
C GLY A 121 -10.70 14.39 8.02
N MET A 122 -11.01 13.42 7.17
CA MET A 122 -10.17 12.24 6.96
C MET A 122 -8.91 12.58 6.15
N LEU A 123 -9.06 13.41 5.12
CA LEU A 123 -7.94 13.86 4.30
C LEU A 123 -6.96 14.75 5.10
N GLY A 124 -7.48 15.68 5.91
CA GLY A 124 -6.67 16.51 6.79
C GLY A 124 -5.87 15.67 7.80
N ARG A 125 -6.53 14.69 8.44
CA ARG A 125 -5.86 13.77 9.36
C ARG A 125 -4.79 12.91 8.67
N PHE A 126 -5.06 12.49 7.45
CA PHE A 126 -4.09 11.74 6.65
C PHE A 126 -2.85 12.59 6.36
N MET A 127 -3.05 13.84 5.94
CA MET A 127 -1.93 14.77 5.66
C MET A 127 -1.16 15.17 6.91
N GLU A 128 -1.83 15.40 8.03
CA GLU A 128 -1.17 15.62 9.32
C GLU A 128 -0.22 14.47 9.65
N GLU A 129 -0.67 13.24 9.43
CA GLU A 129 0.16 12.05 9.66
C GLU A 129 1.34 11.94 8.68
N VAL A 130 1.12 12.24 7.40
CA VAL A 130 2.18 12.24 6.36
C VAL A 130 3.28 13.25 6.69
N LEU A 131 2.90 14.42 7.21
CA LEU A 131 3.81 15.51 7.53
C LEU A 131 4.43 15.39 8.92
N THR A 132 3.76 14.69 9.84
CA THR A 132 4.29 14.46 11.18
C THR A 132 5.30 13.32 11.11
N LEU A 133 6.59 13.67 11.14
CA LEU A 133 7.65 12.70 11.40
C LEU A 133 7.33 12.08 12.75
N SER A 134 6.84 10.83 12.77
CA SER A 134 6.66 10.11 14.02
C SER A 134 8.02 10.06 14.73
N PRO A 135 8.24 10.79 15.82
CA PRO A 135 9.50 10.70 16.52
C PRO A 135 9.67 9.25 16.94
N MET A 136 10.78 8.63 16.51
CA MET A 136 11.19 7.38 17.15
C MET A 136 11.25 7.66 18.64
N PRO A 137 10.52 6.92 19.48
CA PRO A 137 10.60 7.14 20.92
C PRO A 137 12.05 6.97 21.35
N ASP A 138 12.59 7.99 22.03
CA ASP A 138 13.97 8.03 22.52
C ASP A 138 14.31 6.86 23.46
N LYS A 139 13.31 6.16 23.97
CA LYS A 139 13.50 4.94 24.76
C LYS A 139 13.08 3.72 23.97
N PRO A 140 13.95 2.73 23.79
CA PRO A 140 13.60 1.48 23.16
C PRO A 140 12.59 0.73 24.04
N LEU A 141 11.30 0.94 23.81
CA LEU A 141 10.29 -0.01 24.28
C LEU A 141 10.70 -1.40 23.80
N PRO A 142 10.63 -2.44 24.64
CA PRO A 142 10.90 -3.79 24.21
C PRO A 142 10.20 -4.05 22.88
N ARG A 143 10.92 -4.59 21.90
CA ARG A 143 10.42 -4.81 20.53
C ARG A 143 9.02 -5.47 20.50
N LEU A 144 8.76 -6.30 21.50
CA LEU A 144 7.47 -6.97 21.66
C LEU A 144 6.34 -5.98 22.01
N LEU A 145 6.54 -5.08 22.98
CA LEU A 145 5.54 -4.09 23.38
C LEU A 145 5.25 -3.11 22.23
N ARG A 146 6.26 -2.73 21.45
CA ARG A 146 6.09 -1.87 20.27
C ARG A 146 5.27 -2.56 19.18
N LYS A 147 5.49 -3.87 18.94
CA LYS A 147 4.69 -4.66 17.99
C LYS A 147 3.24 -4.81 18.44
N LEU A 148 2.98 -4.88 19.72
CA LEU A 148 1.63 -5.04 20.27
C LEU A 148 0.89 -3.70 20.37
N SER A 149 1.55 -2.60 20.73
CA SER A 149 0.91 -1.29 20.93
C SER A 149 0.73 -0.49 19.63
N GLY A 150 1.57 -0.71 18.62
CA GLY A 150 1.54 0.04 17.36
C GLY A 150 0.18 -0.02 16.65
N PRO A 151 -0.38 -1.22 16.37
CA PRO A 151 -1.68 -1.34 15.70
C PRO A 151 -2.84 -0.77 16.51
N TYR A 152 -2.76 -0.79 17.84
CA TYR A 152 -3.79 -0.20 18.69
C TYR A 152 -3.77 1.34 18.66
N ARG A 153 -2.58 1.95 18.69
CA ARG A 153 -2.42 3.41 18.56
C ARG A 153 -2.89 3.89 17.18
N ASN A 154 -2.59 3.13 16.16
CA ASN A 154 -2.90 3.47 14.77
C ASN A 154 -4.18 2.77 14.27
N ARG A 155 -5.11 2.44 15.19
CA ARG A 155 -6.34 1.70 14.86
C ARG A 155 -7.23 2.37 13.80
N TRP A 156 -7.17 3.69 13.67
CA TRP A 156 -7.90 4.43 12.65
C TRP A 156 -7.45 4.04 11.23
N ARG A 157 -6.14 3.88 11.01
CA ARG A 157 -5.59 3.41 9.74
C ARG A 157 -6.17 2.05 9.33
N LEU A 158 -6.28 1.16 10.31
CA LEU A 158 -6.82 -0.18 10.10
C LEU A 158 -8.33 -0.19 9.93
N ARG A 159 -9.07 0.52 10.80
CA ARG A 159 -10.54 0.47 10.84
C ARG A 159 -11.18 1.37 9.79
N GLU A 160 -10.76 2.62 9.73
CA GLU A 160 -11.42 3.66 8.93
C GLU A 160 -10.91 3.64 7.49
N VAL A 161 -9.62 3.45 7.29
CA VAL A 161 -9.00 3.48 5.96
C VAL A 161 -8.94 2.09 5.31
N LEU A 162 -8.27 1.13 5.96
CA LEU A 162 -8.07 -0.21 5.40
C LEU A 162 -9.20 -1.21 5.72
N ARG A 163 -10.26 -0.77 6.42
CA ARG A 163 -11.43 -1.58 6.80
C ARG A 163 -11.06 -2.97 7.33
N THR A 164 -9.94 -3.04 8.05
CA THR A 164 -9.40 -4.28 8.60
C THR A 164 -9.52 -4.27 10.12
N PRO A 165 -10.21 -5.24 10.73
CA PRO A 165 -10.27 -5.34 12.18
C PRO A 165 -8.87 -5.53 12.79
N VAL A 166 -8.61 -4.85 13.91
CA VAL A 166 -7.29 -4.88 14.57
C VAL A 166 -6.86 -6.31 14.93
N TRP A 167 -7.80 -7.15 15.40
CA TRP A 167 -7.51 -8.56 15.71
C TRP A 167 -7.03 -9.35 14.48
N ARG A 168 -7.59 -9.08 13.29
CA ARG A 168 -7.19 -9.73 12.03
C ARG A 168 -5.78 -9.35 11.64
N TYR A 169 -5.39 -8.08 11.85
CA TYR A 169 -4.02 -7.64 11.65
C TYR A 169 -3.04 -8.42 12.52
N TYR A 170 -3.35 -8.60 13.81
CA TYR A 170 -2.51 -9.39 14.71
C TYR A 170 -2.44 -10.85 14.28
N TYR A 171 -3.58 -11.45 13.97
CA TYR A 171 -3.66 -12.84 13.51
C TYR A 171 -2.78 -13.05 12.26
N ASP A 172 -2.91 -12.20 11.23
CA ASP A 172 -2.13 -12.29 10.01
C ASP A 172 -0.64 -12.06 10.26
N THR A 173 -0.29 -11.18 11.19
CA THR A 173 1.10 -10.91 11.57
C THR A 173 1.74 -12.12 12.26
N VAL A 174 1.05 -12.71 13.24
CA VAL A 174 1.54 -13.90 13.97
C VAL A 174 1.63 -15.09 13.03
N ARG A 175 0.59 -15.35 12.23
CA ARG A 175 0.56 -16.42 11.26
C ARG A 175 1.66 -16.28 10.19
N GLY A 176 1.89 -15.07 9.71
CA GLY A 176 2.95 -14.78 8.74
C GLY A 176 4.34 -15.09 9.32
N GLN A 177 4.62 -14.63 10.53
CA GLN A 177 5.88 -14.92 11.23
C GLN A 177 6.06 -16.43 11.49
N TRP A 178 4.99 -17.11 11.84
CA TRP A 178 5.00 -18.56 12.02
C TRP A 178 5.37 -19.27 10.71
N ASN A 179 4.69 -18.94 9.63
CA ASN A 179 4.95 -19.53 8.32
C ASN A 179 6.38 -19.25 7.81
N GLU A 180 6.94 -18.06 8.08
CA GLU A 180 8.32 -17.73 7.71
C GLU A 180 9.35 -18.59 8.48
N LYS A 181 9.14 -18.80 9.78
CA LYS A 181 10.06 -19.59 10.61
C LYS A 181 10.07 -21.08 10.27
N PHE A 182 8.92 -21.67 9.95
CA PHE A 182 8.81 -23.10 9.71
C PHE A 182 9.08 -23.54 8.27
N THR A 183 9.23 -22.59 7.31
CA THR A 183 9.56 -22.93 5.92
C THR A 183 11.06 -22.89 5.64
N VAL A 184 11.88 -22.44 6.58
CA VAL A 184 13.35 -22.43 6.48
C VAL A 184 13.95 -23.85 6.71
N PHE A 185 13.13 -24.79 7.18
CA PHE A 185 13.54 -26.18 7.50
C PHE A 185 12.99 -27.23 6.52
N ARG A 186 12.61 -26.82 5.30
CA ARG A 186 12.30 -27.76 4.20
C ARG A 186 13.11 -27.50 2.97
#